data_dbc53caae971c23e8f3f9b2239f6037c
#
_entry.id   dbc53caae971c23e8f3f9b2239f6037c
#
_cell.length_a   1.000
_cell.length_b   1.000
_cell.length_c   1.000
_cell.angle_alpha   90.00
_cell.angle_beta   90.00
_cell.angle_gamma   90.00
#
_symmetry.space_group_name_H-M   'P 1'
#
loop_
_entity.id
_entity.type
_entity.pdbx_description
1 polymer ?
#
loop_
_entity_poly.entity_id
_entity_poly.type
_entity_poly.pdbx_seq_one_letter_code
_entity_poly.pdbx_strand_id
1 'polypeptide(L)'
;MADFLHIPHQKLYRQLEEWSVYYLKEMLLRFMVKQAAEHLKPALQKSAATQSRAGMTLSIDNSVMDRFGKLLRCTWNWYSGRCHKVIRGQDLLGIVLTINKMALPLHLLFCSKQGRYNTNKADLLIYMFSRLKTLFELEGIDLTKIPITMDSWFVSQSLRKRLHDLGFTKIIIAGKSNYTFTIAGKKQDASQWKKTLVLHDSSWGIDVPACRVQGHNPTFGSLILFFFQKSTTRSYYLMNFSKVSMRGAEIWHIWKQHHLIECFWKILKSIFHIRSMQLQGHGLYTALLIKVLAYLLAIRLHVHRAFSKLTITQIMRTLSREHDLQTLLTEHFHLPFLAT
;
A
#
# COMPACT_ATOMS: atom_id res chain seq x y z
N MET A 1 -7.60 -8.34 22.46
CA MET A 1 -6.25 -8.64 23.02
C MET A 1 -6.26 -8.57 24.56
N ALA A 2 -6.74 -7.48 25.19
CA ALA A 2 -6.80 -7.40 26.66
C ALA A 2 -7.67 -8.53 27.24
N ASP A 3 -8.85 -8.75 26.71
CA ASP A 3 -9.75 -9.84 27.14
C ASP A 3 -9.12 -11.21 26.93
N PHE A 4 -8.39 -11.38 25.83
CA PHE A 4 -7.67 -12.63 25.52
C PHE A 4 -6.51 -12.91 26.48
N LEU A 5 -5.79 -11.86 26.90
CA LEU A 5 -4.69 -12.00 27.86
C LEU A 5 -5.15 -11.95 29.31
N HIS A 6 -6.46 -11.82 29.56
CA HIS A 6 -7.03 -11.62 30.90
C HIS A 6 -6.39 -10.44 31.66
N ILE A 7 -5.95 -9.41 30.92
CA ILE A 7 -5.30 -8.22 31.46
C ILE A 7 -6.28 -7.04 31.38
N PRO A 8 -6.45 -6.24 32.43
CA PRO A 8 -7.26 -5.02 32.38
C PRO A 8 -6.80 -4.09 31.24
N HIS A 9 -7.74 -3.56 30.45
CA HIS A 9 -7.46 -2.69 29.30
C HIS A 9 -6.51 -1.54 29.65
N GLN A 10 -6.70 -0.92 30.81
CA GLN A 10 -5.83 0.18 31.29
C GLN A 10 -4.38 -0.28 31.50
N LYS A 11 -4.17 -1.49 32.04
CA LYS A 11 -2.83 -2.07 32.26
C LYS A 11 -2.14 -2.34 30.92
N LEU A 12 -2.87 -2.91 29.97
CA LEU A 12 -2.34 -3.14 28.62
C LEU A 12 -1.94 -1.80 27.95
N TYR A 13 -2.78 -0.78 28.00
CA TYR A 13 -2.46 0.53 27.41
C TYR A 13 -1.22 1.16 28.06
N ARG A 14 -1.10 1.08 29.38
CA ARG A 14 0.09 1.61 30.09
C ARG A 14 1.35 0.86 29.64
N GLN A 15 1.33 -0.46 29.58
CA GLN A 15 2.47 -1.24 29.09
C GLN A 15 2.83 -0.91 27.63
N LEU A 16 1.83 -0.70 26.77
CA LEU A 16 2.07 -0.31 25.38
C LEU A 16 2.74 1.07 25.26
N GLU A 17 2.51 1.99 26.22
CA GLU A 17 3.15 3.30 26.27
C GLU A 17 4.59 3.25 26.78
N GLU A 18 4.92 2.28 27.60
CA GLU A 18 6.27 2.09 28.17
C GLU A 18 7.25 1.45 27.17
N TRP A 19 6.77 0.76 26.17
CA TRP A 19 7.63 0.06 25.21
C TRP A 19 8.41 1.03 24.31
N SER A 20 9.69 0.72 24.08
CA SER A 20 10.52 1.49 23.16
C SER A 20 10.00 1.40 21.73
N VAL A 21 9.35 2.46 21.28
CA VAL A 21 8.77 2.56 19.94
C VAL A 21 9.82 2.44 18.84
N TYR A 22 11.03 2.95 19.08
CA TYR A 22 12.10 2.87 18.10
C TYR A 22 12.49 1.42 17.81
N TYR A 23 12.73 0.65 18.86
CA TYR A 23 13.08 -0.76 18.74
C TYR A 23 11.97 -1.58 18.09
N LEU A 24 10.73 -1.40 18.54
CA LEU A 24 9.58 -2.09 17.98
C LEU A 24 9.34 -1.76 16.50
N LYS A 25 9.48 -0.49 16.11
CA LYS A 25 9.36 -0.10 14.69
C LYS A 25 10.41 -0.77 13.83
N GLU A 26 11.66 -0.79 14.28
CA GLU A 26 12.75 -1.40 13.52
C GLU A 26 12.56 -2.92 13.43
N MET A 27 12.23 -3.57 14.53
CA MET A 27 11.95 -5.00 14.57
C MET A 27 10.79 -5.38 13.64
N LEU A 28 9.68 -4.63 13.69
CA LEU A 28 8.55 -4.88 12.82
C LEU A 28 8.88 -4.63 11.36
N LEU A 29 9.61 -3.55 11.05
CA LEU A 29 10.04 -3.25 9.68
C LEU A 29 10.86 -4.41 9.12
N ARG A 30 11.82 -4.93 9.87
CA ARG A 30 12.63 -6.11 9.48
C ARG A 30 11.76 -7.35 9.31
N PHE A 31 10.81 -7.57 10.22
CA PHE A 31 9.87 -8.69 10.13
C PHE A 31 9.00 -8.59 8.87
N MET A 32 8.43 -7.41 8.58
CA MET A 32 7.63 -7.19 7.36
C MET A 32 8.45 -7.45 6.09
N VAL A 33 9.68 -6.95 6.03
CA VAL A 33 10.59 -7.17 4.90
C VAL A 33 10.89 -8.66 4.73
N LYS A 34 11.21 -9.36 5.82
CA LYS A 34 11.50 -10.81 5.77
C LYS A 34 10.28 -11.60 5.28
N GLN A 35 9.09 -11.32 5.80
CA GLN A 35 7.86 -11.95 5.34
C GLN A 35 7.58 -11.66 3.85
N ALA A 36 7.76 -10.42 3.41
CA ALA A 36 7.61 -10.07 2.01
C ALA A 36 8.65 -10.77 1.11
N ALA A 37 9.89 -10.89 1.58
CA ALA A 37 10.98 -11.56 0.86
C ALA A 37 10.68 -13.05 0.62
N GLU A 38 10.07 -13.75 1.57
CA GLU A 38 9.63 -15.14 1.44
C GLU A 38 8.67 -15.35 0.23
N HIS A 39 7.79 -14.38 -0.02
CA HIS A 39 6.87 -14.40 -1.17
C HIS A 39 7.50 -13.86 -2.45
N LEU A 40 8.39 -12.89 -2.33
CA LEU A 40 8.94 -12.16 -3.46
C LEU A 40 10.04 -12.94 -4.18
N LYS A 41 10.91 -13.65 -3.45
CA LYS A 41 12.01 -14.45 -4.04
C LYS A 41 11.50 -15.46 -5.08
N PRO A 42 10.55 -16.36 -4.78
CA PRO A 42 10.05 -17.31 -5.77
C PRO A 42 9.29 -16.64 -6.93
N ALA A 43 8.59 -15.54 -6.66
CA ALA A 43 7.86 -14.80 -7.68
C ALA A 43 8.81 -14.11 -8.67
N LEU A 44 9.93 -13.56 -8.20
CA LEU A 44 10.96 -12.97 -9.06
C LEU A 44 11.67 -14.04 -9.92
N GLN A 45 11.97 -15.20 -9.35
CA GLN A 45 12.55 -16.33 -10.07
C GLN A 45 11.62 -16.80 -11.19
N LYS A 46 10.33 -17.03 -10.88
CA LYS A 46 9.32 -17.40 -11.86
C LYS A 46 9.16 -16.33 -12.94
N SER A 47 9.14 -15.06 -12.57
CA SER A 47 9.01 -13.93 -13.50
C SER A 47 10.22 -13.82 -14.43
N ALA A 48 11.42 -14.11 -13.96
CA ALA A 48 12.61 -14.15 -14.80
C ALA A 48 12.52 -15.27 -15.85
N ALA A 49 12.03 -16.46 -15.47
CA ALA A 49 11.85 -17.59 -16.36
C ALA A 49 10.76 -17.35 -17.43
N THR A 50 9.68 -16.64 -17.09
CA THR A 50 8.52 -16.41 -17.98
C THR A 50 8.56 -15.07 -18.70
N GLN A 51 9.54 -14.21 -18.47
CA GLN A 51 9.60 -12.81 -18.92
C GLN A 51 8.36 -11.95 -18.57
N SER A 52 7.48 -12.46 -17.72
CA SER A 52 6.25 -11.81 -17.29
C SER A 52 6.36 -11.34 -15.86
N ARG A 53 6.40 -10.01 -15.65
CA ARG A 53 6.41 -9.37 -14.31
C ARG A 53 5.01 -8.89 -13.89
N ALA A 54 3.98 -9.34 -14.58
CA ALA A 54 2.60 -9.01 -14.24
C ALA A 54 2.19 -9.73 -12.95
N GLY A 55 1.78 -8.99 -11.94
CA GLY A 55 1.24 -9.57 -10.69
C GLY A 55 1.91 -9.10 -9.41
N MET A 56 2.90 -8.20 -9.49
CA MET A 56 3.50 -7.59 -8.29
C MET A 56 3.75 -6.09 -8.49
N THR A 57 3.51 -5.30 -7.44
CA THR A 57 3.78 -3.87 -7.43
C THR A 57 4.00 -3.34 -6.01
N LEU A 58 4.78 -2.29 -5.88
CA LEU A 58 4.86 -1.47 -4.68
C LEU A 58 3.76 -0.41 -4.78
N SER A 59 2.66 -0.64 -4.10
CA SER A 59 1.53 0.30 -4.06
C SER A 59 1.73 1.31 -2.93
N ILE A 60 1.55 2.58 -3.25
CA ILE A 60 1.68 3.69 -2.30
C ILE A 60 0.35 4.39 -2.19
N ASP A 61 -0.11 4.54 -0.95
CA ASP A 61 -1.31 5.30 -0.62
C ASP A 61 -1.23 5.81 0.82
N ASN A 62 -2.08 6.77 1.15
CA ASN A 62 -2.23 7.25 2.50
C ASN A 62 -3.67 7.13 2.97
N SER A 63 -3.84 7.00 4.27
CA SER A 63 -5.15 6.87 4.86
C SER A 63 -5.36 7.85 5.98
N VAL A 64 -6.26 8.80 5.75
CA VAL A 64 -6.66 9.77 6.78
C VAL A 64 -7.72 9.15 7.68
N MET A 65 -7.49 9.26 8.99
CA MET A 65 -8.36 8.80 10.05
C MET A 65 -8.81 9.98 10.90
N ASP A 66 -10.13 10.19 10.98
CA ASP A 66 -10.75 11.23 11.79
C ASP A 66 -10.38 11.02 13.26
N ARG A 67 -9.95 12.05 13.96
CA ARG A 67 -9.59 12.02 15.38
C ARG A 67 -10.09 13.26 16.10
N PHE A 68 -10.79 13.03 17.17
CA PHE A 68 -11.31 14.07 18.05
C PHE A 68 -10.59 13.97 19.40
N GLY A 69 -9.56 14.78 19.60
CA GLY A 69 -8.85 14.82 20.87
C GLY A 69 -7.63 15.72 20.79
N LYS A 70 -7.49 16.60 21.77
CA LYS A 70 -6.35 17.55 21.83
C LYS A 70 -5.03 16.86 22.12
N LEU A 71 -5.06 15.76 22.86
CA LEU A 71 -3.87 15.03 23.34
C LEU A 71 -3.42 13.90 22.39
N LEU A 72 -4.15 13.62 21.30
CA LEU A 72 -3.78 12.58 20.37
C LEU A 72 -2.58 13.00 19.50
N ARG A 73 -1.55 12.18 19.51
CA ARG A 73 -0.31 12.43 18.76
C ARG A 73 -0.53 12.34 17.25
N CYS A 74 0.27 13.09 16.49
CA CYS A 74 0.21 13.14 15.02
C CYS A 74 -1.16 13.53 14.45
N THR A 75 -1.91 14.38 15.17
CA THR A 75 -3.24 14.83 14.78
C THR A 75 -3.16 16.26 14.22
N TRP A 76 -3.48 16.41 12.94
CA TRP A 76 -3.43 17.65 12.18
C TRP A 76 -4.63 17.81 11.26
N ASN A 77 -4.73 18.92 10.58
CA ASN A 77 -5.72 19.13 9.54
C ASN A 77 -5.24 18.50 8.23
N TRP A 78 -5.94 17.46 7.78
CA TRP A 78 -5.67 16.71 6.55
C TRP A 78 -6.89 16.69 5.64
N TYR A 79 -6.67 16.73 4.33
CA TYR A 79 -7.76 16.50 3.38
C TYR A 79 -8.14 15.00 3.39
N SER A 80 -9.41 14.72 3.61
CA SER A 80 -9.97 13.37 3.57
C SER A 80 -10.73 13.14 2.28
N GLY A 81 -10.25 12.21 1.45
CA GLY A 81 -10.96 11.81 0.22
C GLY A 81 -12.33 11.21 0.49
N ARG A 82 -12.56 10.60 1.67
CA ARG A 82 -13.85 10.08 2.08
C ARG A 82 -14.87 11.18 2.39
N CYS A 83 -14.43 12.23 3.08
CA CYS A 83 -15.29 13.34 3.52
C CYS A 83 -15.30 14.50 2.52
N HIS A 84 -14.46 14.46 1.48
CA HIS A 84 -14.25 15.53 0.50
C HIS A 84 -13.97 16.90 1.12
N LYS A 85 -13.36 16.92 2.32
CA LYS A 85 -13.04 18.14 3.07
C LYS A 85 -11.80 17.95 3.94
N VAL A 86 -11.28 19.05 4.45
CA VAL A 86 -10.23 19.04 5.46
C VAL A 86 -10.86 18.64 6.80
N ILE A 87 -10.27 17.64 7.44
CA ILE A 87 -10.69 17.15 8.76
C ILE A 87 -9.49 17.12 9.70
N ARG A 88 -9.75 17.26 11.01
CA ARG A 88 -8.75 16.98 12.03
C ARG A 88 -8.59 15.46 12.15
N GLY A 89 -7.35 14.98 12.06
CA GLY A 89 -7.11 13.55 12.09
C GLY A 89 -5.65 13.17 12.00
N GLN A 90 -5.41 11.88 11.87
CA GLN A 90 -4.10 11.29 11.64
C GLN A 90 -4.01 10.82 10.19
N ASP A 91 -2.91 11.09 9.53
CA ASP A 91 -2.64 10.63 8.17
C ASP A 91 -1.53 9.58 8.21
N LEU A 92 -1.87 8.36 7.83
CA LEU A 92 -0.97 7.20 7.81
C LEU A 92 -0.57 6.91 6.36
N LEU A 93 0.71 7.07 6.07
CA LEU A 93 1.31 6.78 4.78
C LEU A 93 1.82 5.34 4.76
N GLY A 94 1.56 4.61 3.67
CA GLY A 94 1.96 3.22 3.53
C GLY A 94 2.59 2.88 2.20
N ILE A 95 3.60 2.00 2.24
CA ILE A 95 4.13 1.25 1.11
C ILE A 95 3.76 -0.20 1.33
N VAL A 96 3.04 -0.77 0.38
CA VAL A 96 2.51 -2.14 0.42
C VAL A 96 2.97 -2.89 -0.82
N LEU A 97 3.59 -4.04 -0.64
CA LEU A 97 3.85 -4.97 -1.73
C LEU A 97 2.56 -5.73 -2.03
N THR A 98 2.06 -5.59 -3.23
CA THR A 98 0.94 -6.39 -3.70
C THR A 98 1.46 -7.49 -4.60
N ILE A 99 1.17 -8.73 -4.26
CA ILE A 99 1.66 -9.92 -4.95
C ILE A 99 0.67 -11.07 -4.79
N ASN A 100 0.37 -11.78 -5.86
CA ASN A 100 -0.51 -12.95 -5.83
C ASN A 100 -1.85 -12.68 -5.10
N LYS A 101 -2.48 -11.52 -5.35
CA LYS A 101 -3.72 -11.06 -4.69
C LYS A 101 -3.57 -10.77 -3.18
N MET A 102 -2.38 -10.79 -2.65
CA MET A 102 -2.09 -10.41 -1.26
C MET A 102 -1.56 -8.97 -1.20
N ALA A 103 -1.83 -8.30 -0.09
CA ALA A 103 -1.28 -6.99 0.24
C ALA A 103 -0.38 -7.13 1.47
N LEU A 104 0.93 -7.07 1.28
CA LEU A 104 1.94 -7.20 2.32
C LEU A 104 2.45 -5.80 2.70
N PRO A 105 2.10 -5.25 3.86
CA PRO A 105 2.63 -3.96 4.30
C PRO A 105 4.14 -4.06 4.49
N LEU A 106 4.86 -3.09 3.93
CA LEU A 106 6.32 -3.02 4.03
C LEU A 106 6.78 -1.92 4.98
N HIS A 107 6.13 -0.77 4.92
CA HIS A 107 6.47 0.38 5.76
C HIS A 107 5.24 1.25 5.97
N LEU A 108 4.97 1.62 7.22
CA LEU A 108 3.85 2.47 7.62
C LEU A 108 4.34 3.58 8.54
N LEU A 109 4.06 4.84 8.20
CA LEU A 109 4.46 6.00 9.01
C LEU A 109 3.33 7.03 9.11
N PHE A 110 3.13 7.58 10.31
CA PHE A 110 2.25 8.73 10.49
C PHE A 110 2.92 10.00 9.95
N CYS A 111 2.19 10.73 9.13
CA CYS A 111 2.59 12.06 8.69
C CYS A 111 2.49 13.05 9.85
N SER A 112 3.44 13.97 9.95
CA SER A 112 3.45 15.02 10.96
C SER A 112 3.65 16.39 10.29
N LYS A 113 3.13 17.45 10.93
CA LYS A 113 3.35 18.84 10.54
C LYS A 113 4.22 19.59 11.56
N GLN A 114 4.79 18.89 12.54
CA GLN A 114 5.66 19.47 13.55
C GLN A 114 6.86 18.60 13.89
N GLY A 115 7.89 19.24 14.44
CA GLY A 115 9.07 18.60 14.98
C GLY A 115 9.97 17.98 13.93
N ARG A 116 10.81 17.04 14.36
CA ARG A 116 11.78 16.32 13.49
C ARG A 116 11.14 15.60 12.31
N TYR A 117 9.85 15.30 12.38
CA TYR A 117 9.09 14.60 11.34
C TYR A 117 8.18 15.54 10.53
N ASN A 118 8.41 16.86 10.63
CA ASN A 118 7.73 17.84 9.78
C ASN A 118 8.30 17.82 8.37
N THR A 119 8.15 16.68 7.73
CA THR A 119 8.57 16.49 6.34
C THR A 119 7.33 16.42 5.46
N ASN A 120 7.46 16.89 4.22
CA ASN A 120 6.41 16.64 3.25
C ASN A 120 6.33 15.13 2.93
N LYS A 121 5.19 14.68 2.40
CA LYS A 121 4.99 13.26 2.09
C LYS A 121 6.02 12.70 1.09
N ALA A 122 6.54 13.54 0.19
CA ALA A 122 7.55 13.11 -0.78
C ALA A 122 8.87 12.76 -0.07
N ASP A 123 9.32 13.60 0.87
CA ASP A 123 10.53 13.32 1.65
C ASP A 123 10.37 12.08 2.51
N LEU A 124 9.18 11.92 3.12
CA LEU A 124 8.86 10.74 3.91
C LEU A 124 8.88 9.47 3.06
N LEU A 125 8.32 9.51 1.85
CA LEU A 125 8.36 8.39 0.92
C LEU A 125 9.77 8.03 0.48
N ILE A 126 10.61 9.01 0.17
CA ILE A 126 12.01 8.77 -0.20
C ILE A 126 12.76 8.12 0.96
N TYR A 127 12.56 8.60 2.18
CA TYR A 127 13.12 7.95 3.37
C TYR A 127 12.64 6.48 3.48
N MET A 128 11.34 6.23 3.33
CA MET A 128 10.78 4.88 3.40
C MET A 128 11.36 3.97 2.32
N PHE A 129 11.44 4.43 1.08
CA PHE A 129 12.03 3.66 -0.03
C PHE A 129 13.51 3.39 0.14
N SER A 130 14.29 4.36 0.61
CA SER A 130 15.71 4.18 0.91
C SER A 130 15.91 3.09 1.96
N ARG A 131 15.15 3.13 3.05
CA ARG A 131 15.20 2.11 4.10
C ARG A 131 14.82 0.72 3.59
N LEU A 132 13.73 0.63 2.82
CA LEU A 132 13.28 -0.64 2.24
C LEU A 132 14.31 -1.20 1.26
N LYS A 133 14.89 -0.37 0.40
CA LYS A 133 15.92 -0.78 -0.54
C LYS A 133 17.08 -1.47 0.19
N THR A 134 17.66 -0.81 1.20
CA THR A 134 18.75 -1.38 2.01
C THR A 134 18.35 -2.71 2.68
N LEU A 135 17.14 -2.79 3.25
CA LEU A 135 16.70 -4.02 3.93
C LEU A 135 16.46 -5.17 2.95
N PHE A 136 15.90 -4.90 1.77
CA PHE A 136 15.73 -5.93 0.74
C PHE A 136 17.04 -6.37 0.10
N GLU A 137 18.03 -5.46 -0.02
CA GLU A 137 19.40 -5.81 -0.43
C GLU A 137 20.03 -6.82 0.54
N LEU A 138 19.83 -6.67 1.85
CA LEU A 138 20.26 -7.66 2.86
C LEU A 138 19.57 -9.02 2.69
N GLU A 139 18.37 -9.05 2.14
CA GLU A 139 17.66 -10.27 1.78
C GLU A 139 18.04 -10.81 0.37
N GLY A 140 18.97 -10.18 -0.33
CA GLY A 140 19.40 -10.55 -1.67
C GLY A 140 18.37 -10.20 -2.76
N ILE A 141 17.52 -9.22 -2.52
CA ILE A 141 16.45 -8.78 -3.44
C ILE A 141 16.71 -7.36 -3.90
N ASP A 142 16.75 -7.15 -5.21
CA ASP A 142 16.73 -5.83 -5.81
C ASP A 142 15.29 -5.31 -5.92
N LEU A 143 14.89 -4.52 -4.92
CA LEU A 143 13.55 -3.93 -4.85
C LEU A 143 13.25 -2.97 -6.01
N THR A 144 14.27 -2.39 -6.64
CA THR A 144 14.12 -1.41 -7.74
C THR A 144 13.52 -2.02 -9.02
N LYS A 145 13.56 -3.35 -9.14
CA LYS A 145 12.93 -4.10 -10.24
C LYS A 145 11.41 -4.18 -10.13
N ILE A 146 10.85 -3.90 -8.95
CA ILE A 146 9.41 -3.95 -8.73
C ILE A 146 8.77 -2.62 -9.17
N PRO A 147 7.71 -2.65 -9.99
CA PRO A 147 6.99 -1.45 -10.38
C PRO A 147 6.36 -0.73 -9.19
N ILE A 148 6.34 0.61 -9.25
CA ILE A 148 5.66 1.47 -8.28
C ILE A 148 4.34 1.93 -8.86
N THR A 149 3.27 1.87 -8.05
CA THR A 149 1.97 2.48 -8.36
C THR A 149 1.55 3.46 -7.27
N MET A 150 1.04 4.61 -7.69
CA MET A 150 0.63 5.69 -6.79
C MET A 150 -0.67 6.33 -7.25
N ASP A 151 -1.44 6.87 -6.31
CA ASP A 151 -2.57 7.72 -6.63
C ASP A 151 -2.12 9.12 -7.11
N SER A 152 -3.03 9.87 -7.72
CA SER A 152 -2.81 11.21 -8.30
C SER A 152 -2.29 12.26 -7.31
N TRP A 153 -2.45 12.03 -6.01
CA TRP A 153 -1.91 12.89 -4.95
C TRP A 153 -0.38 12.93 -4.91
N PHE A 154 0.26 11.87 -5.38
CA PHE A 154 1.72 11.73 -5.36
C PHE A 154 2.39 12.21 -6.65
N VAL A 155 1.64 12.78 -7.58
CA VAL A 155 2.20 13.32 -8.83
C VAL A 155 3.07 14.53 -8.51
N SER A 156 4.39 14.34 -8.55
CA SER A 156 5.39 15.36 -8.31
C SER A 156 6.62 15.08 -9.15
N GLN A 157 7.13 16.11 -9.85
CA GLN A 157 8.35 15.99 -10.63
C GLN A 157 9.56 15.67 -9.73
N SER A 158 9.65 16.33 -8.57
CA SER A 158 10.71 16.11 -7.59
C SER A 158 10.67 14.68 -7.02
N LEU A 159 9.50 14.19 -6.62
CA LEU A 159 9.36 12.82 -6.10
C LEU A 159 9.78 11.79 -7.15
N ARG A 160 9.30 11.95 -8.39
CA ARG A 160 9.64 11.06 -9.50
C ARG A 160 11.14 11.02 -9.76
N LYS A 161 11.81 12.21 -9.84
CA LYS A 161 13.26 12.29 -10.04
C LYS A 161 13.99 11.53 -8.94
N ARG A 162 13.67 11.79 -7.70
CA ARG A 162 14.30 11.14 -6.53
C ARG A 162 14.08 9.63 -6.48
N LEU A 163 12.91 9.13 -6.88
CA LEU A 163 12.66 7.69 -7.03
C LEU A 163 13.53 7.08 -8.14
N HIS A 164 13.69 7.79 -9.27
CA HIS A 164 14.61 7.37 -10.32
C HIS A 164 16.07 7.38 -9.85
N ASP A 165 16.47 8.36 -9.05
CA ASP A 165 17.82 8.46 -8.49
C ASP A 165 18.09 7.30 -7.50
N LEU A 166 17.05 6.78 -6.82
CA LEU A 166 17.13 5.55 -6.01
C LEU A 166 17.18 4.26 -6.85
N GLY A 167 16.99 4.35 -8.18
CA GLY A 167 17.04 3.22 -9.09
C GLY A 167 15.69 2.66 -9.52
N PHE A 168 14.56 3.17 -9.02
CA PHE A 168 13.23 2.71 -9.44
C PHE A 168 12.91 3.20 -10.84
N THR A 169 12.82 2.28 -11.80
CA THR A 169 12.67 2.64 -13.23
C THR A 169 11.25 2.51 -13.75
N LYS A 170 10.35 1.81 -13.04
CA LYS A 170 8.96 1.58 -13.44
C LYS A 170 8.02 2.29 -12.48
N ILE A 171 7.41 3.40 -12.92
CA ILE A 171 6.52 4.22 -12.09
C ILE A 171 5.25 4.52 -12.87
N ILE A 172 4.11 4.12 -12.31
CA ILE A 172 2.77 4.34 -12.86
C ILE A 172 1.94 5.11 -11.85
N ILE A 173 1.36 6.24 -12.26
CA ILE A 173 0.59 7.11 -11.37
C ILE A 173 -0.78 7.40 -12.01
N ALA A 174 -1.84 7.36 -11.22
CA ALA A 174 -3.15 7.81 -11.67
C ALA A 174 -3.12 9.30 -12.04
N GLY A 175 -3.77 9.65 -13.13
CA GLY A 175 -3.81 11.03 -13.61
C GLY A 175 -4.99 11.84 -13.07
N LYS A 176 -4.79 13.14 -12.89
CA LYS A 176 -5.86 14.10 -12.56
C LYS A 176 -6.57 14.57 -13.82
N SER A 177 -7.89 14.70 -13.76
CA SER A 177 -8.71 15.09 -14.92
C SER A 177 -8.41 16.49 -15.47
N ASN A 178 -7.86 17.38 -14.67
CA ASN A 178 -7.49 18.74 -15.02
C ASN A 178 -6.07 18.89 -15.60
N TYR A 179 -5.33 17.81 -15.80
CA TYR A 179 -4.04 17.91 -16.49
C TYR A 179 -4.22 18.03 -17.99
N THR A 180 -3.48 18.94 -18.58
CA THR A 180 -3.50 19.22 -20.03
C THR A 180 -2.37 18.45 -20.71
N PHE A 181 -2.69 17.79 -21.83
CA PHE A 181 -1.74 17.07 -22.66
C PHE A 181 -1.86 17.46 -24.12
N THR A 182 -0.72 17.53 -24.78
CA THR A 182 -0.65 17.58 -26.24
C THR A 182 -0.47 16.17 -26.78
N ILE A 183 -1.44 15.67 -27.54
CA ILE A 183 -1.43 14.35 -28.19
C ILE A 183 -1.66 14.58 -29.69
N ALA A 184 -0.78 14.06 -30.54
CA ALA A 184 -0.83 14.26 -32.00
C ALA A 184 -1.02 15.73 -32.41
N GLY A 185 -0.27 16.64 -31.76
CA GLY A 185 -0.32 18.09 -32.04
C GLY A 185 -1.52 18.84 -31.41
N LYS A 186 -2.55 18.16 -30.92
CA LYS A 186 -3.73 18.78 -30.32
C LYS A 186 -3.58 18.88 -28.81
N LYS A 187 -3.81 20.05 -28.22
CA LYS A 187 -3.72 20.34 -26.79
C LYS A 187 -5.12 20.32 -26.17
N GLN A 188 -5.34 19.46 -25.20
CA GLN A 188 -6.63 19.34 -24.47
C GLN A 188 -6.40 18.85 -23.04
N ASP A 189 -7.39 19.05 -22.17
CA ASP A 189 -7.41 18.49 -20.84
C ASP A 189 -7.67 16.97 -20.88
N ALA A 190 -7.16 16.26 -19.89
CA ALA A 190 -7.38 14.81 -19.78
C ALA A 190 -8.86 14.43 -19.73
N SER A 191 -9.72 15.29 -19.19
CA SER A 191 -11.17 15.11 -19.20
C SER A 191 -11.78 15.09 -20.61
N GLN A 192 -11.24 15.89 -21.54
CA GLN A 192 -11.64 15.92 -22.95
C GLN A 192 -11.05 14.72 -23.69
N TRP A 193 -9.77 14.42 -23.47
CA TRP A 193 -9.13 13.25 -24.07
C TRP A 193 -9.86 11.94 -23.73
N LYS A 194 -10.37 11.77 -22.51
CA LYS A 194 -11.20 10.62 -22.13
C LYS A 194 -12.46 10.46 -22.98
N LYS A 195 -12.98 11.53 -23.55
CA LYS A 195 -14.22 11.52 -24.37
C LYS A 195 -13.91 11.35 -25.86
N THR A 196 -12.75 11.81 -26.32
CA THR A 196 -12.42 11.90 -27.76
C THR A 196 -11.52 10.79 -28.26
N LEU A 197 -10.77 10.14 -27.37
CA LEU A 197 -9.92 9.01 -27.75
C LEU A 197 -10.73 7.77 -28.02
N VAL A 198 -10.44 7.12 -29.16
CA VAL A 198 -11.01 5.83 -29.50
C VAL A 198 -10.34 4.76 -28.62
N LEU A 199 -11.14 4.09 -27.82
CA LEU A 199 -10.72 2.97 -27.00
C LEU A 199 -10.95 1.68 -27.79
N HIS A 200 -9.94 0.84 -27.88
CA HIS A 200 -10.02 -0.44 -28.55
C HIS A 200 -10.50 -1.51 -27.56
N ASP A 201 -11.30 -2.43 -28.05
CA ASP A 201 -11.74 -3.58 -27.27
C ASP A 201 -10.58 -4.52 -26.94
N SER A 202 -10.85 -5.39 -25.99
CA SER A 202 -9.95 -6.21 -25.17
C SER A 202 -8.99 -7.17 -25.88
N SER A 203 -8.72 -7.01 -27.19
CA SER A 203 -7.85 -7.90 -27.98
C SER A 203 -6.39 -7.99 -27.49
N TRP A 204 -6.00 -7.18 -26.51
CA TRP A 204 -4.62 -7.09 -26.02
C TRP A 204 -4.38 -7.80 -24.68
N GLY A 205 -5.25 -8.72 -24.26
CA GLY A 205 -5.18 -9.34 -22.95
C GLY A 205 -5.59 -8.42 -21.81
N ILE A 206 -6.35 -7.37 -22.12
CA ILE A 206 -6.91 -6.38 -21.21
C ILE A 206 -8.42 -6.62 -21.15
N ASP A 207 -8.98 -6.68 -19.95
CA ASP A 207 -10.41 -6.94 -19.72
C ASP A 207 -11.29 -5.68 -19.75
N VAL A 208 -10.76 -4.58 -20.29
CA VAL A 208 -11.46 -3.28 -20.42
C VAL A 208 -11.07 -2.60 -21.73
N PRO A 209 -11.97 -1.80 -22.34
CA PRO A 209 -11.60 -0.95 -23.47
C PRO A 209 -10.50 0.04 -23.06
N ALA A 210 -9.43 0.11 -23.85
CA ALA A 210 -8.27 0.94 -23.50
C ALA A 210 -7.52 1.43 -24.76
N CYS A 211 -6.74 2.52 -24.58
CA CYS A 211 -5.74 2.93 -25.55
C CYS A 211 -4.46 3.40 -24.87
N ARG A 212 -3.35 3.25 -25.56
CA ARG A 212 -2.02 3.71 -25.18
C ARG A 212 -1.56 4.76 -26.16
N VAL A 213 -1.31 5.99 -25.68
CA VAL A 213 -0.88 7.10 -26.53
C VAL A 213 0.35 7.80 -25.93
N GLN A 214 1.15 8.42 -26.77
CA GLN A 214 2.19 9.32 -26.31
C GLN A 214 1.60 10.74 -26.19
N GLY A 215 1.81 11.36 -25.04
CA GLY A 215 1.40 12.72 -24.77
C GLY A 215 2.53 13.56 -24.21
N HIS A 216 2.44 14.87 -24.39
CA HIS A 216 3.36 15.84 -23.79
C HIS A 216 2.61 16.72 -22.81
N ASN A 217 3.19 16.90 -21.62
CA ASN A 217 2.69 17.84 -20.61
C ASN A 217 3.82 18.82 -20.25
N PRO A 218 3.55 20.12 -20.12
CA PRO A 218 4.59 21.13 -19.84
C PRO A 218 5.41 20.84 -18.58
N THR A 219 4.78 20.28 -17.56
CA THR A 219 5.45 19.97 -16.27
C THR A 219 6.22 18.64 -16.31
N PHE A 220 5.68 17.62 -16.99
CA PHE A 220 6.21 16.27 -16.91
C PHE A 220 7.00 15.84 -18.16
N GLY A 221 6.97 16.64 -19.23
CA GLY A 221 7.55 16.31 -20.52
C GLY A 221 6.74 15.27 -21.28
N SER A 222 7.40 14.56 -22.19
CA SER A 222 6.79 13.47 -22.97
C SER A 222 6.69 12.21 -22.13
N LEU A 223 5.50 11.59 -22.13
CA LEU A 223 5.20 10.38 -21.37
C LEU A 223 4.15 9.53 -22.09
N ILE A 224 4.07 8.28 -21.72
CA ILE A 224 3.02 7.38 -22.19
C ILE A 224 1.80 7.54 -21.29
N LEU A 225 0.66 7.79 -21.90
CA LEU A 225 -0.66 7.82 -21.28
C LEU A 225 -1.40 6.54 -21.63
N PHE A 226 -2.05 5.96 -20.62
CA PHE A 226 -2.89 4.78 -20.79
C PHE A 226 -4.30 5.13 -20.35
N PHE A 227 -5.20 5.32 -21.31
CA PHE A 227 -6.62 5.58 -21.06
C PHE A 227 -7.39 4.27 -21.06
N PHE A 228 -8.35 4.14 -20.16
CA PHE A 228 -9.20 2.95 -20.07
C PHE A 228 -10.59 3.30 -19.52
N GLN A 229 -11.56 2.46 -19.87
CA GLN A 229 -12.95 2.61 -19.44
C GLN A 229 -13.30 1.50 -18.46
N LYS A 230 -13.62 1.85 -17.22
CA LYS A 230 -14.00 0.90 -16.18
C LYS A 230 -15.50 0.57 -16.18
N SER A 231 -16.32 1.47 -16.68
CA SER A 231 -17.77 1.29 -16.87
C SER A 231 -18.25 2.23 -17.98
N THR A 232 -19.49 2.08 -18.43
CA THR A 232 -20.10 2.94 -19.46
C THR A 232 -19.96 4.43 -19.18
N THR A 233 -19.90 4.83 -17.90
CA THR A 233 -19.87 6.23 -17.47
C THR A 233 -18.52 6.69 -16.91
N ARG A 234 -17.56 5.78 -16.67
CA ARG A 234 -16.32 6.10 -15.94
C ARG A 234 -15.09 5.72 -16.73
N SER A 235 -14.40 6.74 -17.23
CA SER A 235 -13.08 6.64 -17.87
C SER A 235 -11.99 7.16 -16.97
N TYR A 236 -10.85 6.48 -16.97
CA TYR A 236 -9.67 6.82 -16.19
C TYR A 236 -8.45 6.88 -17.09
N TYR A 237 -7.35 7.43 -16.59
CA TYR A 237 -6.07 7.31 -17.26
C TYR A 237 -4.92 7.21 -16.27
N LEU A 238 -3.85 6.60 -16.74
CA LEU A 238 -2.60 6.43 -16.02
C LEU A 238 -1.48 7.16 -16.75
N MET A 239 -0.59 7.75 -15.98
CA MET A 239 0.65 8.35 -16.45
C MET A 239 1.78 7.37 -16.21
N ASN A 240 2.41 6.89 -17.27
CA ASN A 240 3.56 6.02 -17.18
C ASN A 240 4.85 6.84 -17.24
N PHE A 241 5.53 6.96 -16.11
CA PHE A 241 6.82 7.63 -15.97
C PHE A 241 8.01 6.67 -16.00
N SER A 242 7.80 5.45 -16.45
CA SER A 242 8.87 4.45 -16.51
C SER A 242 9.94 4.84 -17.50
N LYS A 243 11.21 4.64 -17.11
CA LYS A 243 12.38 4.81 -18.01
C LYS A 243 12.52 3.68 -19.03
N VAL A 244 11.77 2.59 -18.85
CA VAL A 244 11.75 1.43 -19.74
C VAL A 244 10.43 1.38 -20.51
N SER A 245 10.47 0.87 -21.74
CA SER A 245 9.26 0.71 -22.52
C SER A 245 8.34 -0.34 -21.87
N MET A 246 7.05 -0.03 -21.82
CA MET A 246 6.02 -0.92 -21.25
C MET A 246 4.84 -1.03 -22.21
N ARG A 247 4.35 -2.26 -22.39
CA ARG A 247 3.11 -2.50 -23.15
C ARG A 247 1.88 -2.07 -22.35
N GLY A 248 0.79 -1.73 -23.04
CA GLY A 248 -0.46 -1.35 -22.39
C GLY A 248 -1.00 -2.42 -21.43
N ALA A 249 -0.96 -3.68 -21.84
CA ALA A 249 -1.33 -4.81 -21.00
C ALA A 249 -0.48 -4.89 -19.71
N GLU A 250 0.83 -4.66 -19.79
CA GLU A 250 1.72 -4.66 -18.63
C GLU A 250 1.34 -3.53 -17.65
N ILE A 251 1.12 -2.32 -18.18
CA ILE A 251 0.67 -1.16 -17.36
C ILE A 251 -0.65 -1.50 -16.66
N TRP A 252 -1.60 -2.09 -17.38
CA TRP A 252 -2.89 -2.46 -16.84
C TRP A 252 -2.81 -3.52 -15.75
N HIS A 253 -2.08 -4.60 -15.99
CA HIS A 253 -1.93 -5.67 -15.01
C HIS A 253 -1.23 -5.21 -13.72
N ILE A 254 -0.23 -4.32 -13.83
CA ILE A 254 0.41 -3.69 -12.67
C ILE A 254 -0.59 -2.81 -11.94
N TRP A 255 -1.33 -1.96 -12.65
CA TRP A 255 -2.30 -1.06 -12.05
C TRP A 255 -3.44 -1.79 -11.34
N LYS A 256 -3.92 -2.90 -11.90
CA LYS A 256 -4.95 -3.73 -11.24
C LYS A 256 -4.56 -4.19 -9.83
N GLN A 257 -3.28 -4.31 -9.54
CA GLN A 257 -2.82 -4.68 -8.19
C GLN A 257 -2.95 -3.52 -7.20
N HIS A 258 -2.98 -2.29 -7.68
CA HIS A 258 -3.03 -1.10 -6.80
C HIS A 258 -4.25 -1.09 -5.86
N HIS A 259 -5.41 -1.60 -6.29
CA HIS A 259 -6.61 -1.64 -5.44
C HIS A 259 -6.43 -2.48 -4.16
N LEU A 260 -5.45 -3.38 -4.11
CA LEU A 260 -5.19 -4.20 -2.92
C LEU A 260 -4.71 -3.37 -1.73
N ILE A 261 -4.06 -2.21 -1.96
CA ILE A 261 -3.71 -1.30 -0.86
C ILE A 261 -4.97 -0.66 -0.26
N GLU A 262 -5.99 -0.37 -1.07
CA GLU A 262 -7.29 0.11 -0.59
C GLU A 262 -7.98 -0.96 0.25
N CYS A 263 -7.93 -2.24 -0.18
CA CYS A 263 -8.42 -3.37 0.59
C CYS A 263 -7.68 -3.52 1.93
N PHE A 264 -6.36 -3.38 1.93
CA PHE A 264 -5.54 -3.37 3.14
C PHE A 264 -6.00 -2.27 4.12
N TRP A 265 -6.15 -1.02 3.65
CA TRP A 265 -6.67 0.07 4.48
C TRP A 265 -8.07 -0.21 5.01
N LYS A 266 -8.95 -0.80 4.18
CA LYS A 266 -10.30 -1.18 4.59
C LYS A 266 -10.24 -2.20 5.73
N ILE A 267 -9.42 -3.24 5.62
CA ILE A 267 -9.26 -4.27 6.67
C ILE A 267 -8.72 -3.65 7.95
N LEU A 268 -7.66 -2.85 7.88
CA LEU A 268 -7.11 -2.18 9.06
C LEU A 268 -8.16 -1.28 9.76
N LYS A 269 -8.99 -0.59 9.01
CA LYS A 269 -10.02 0.31 9.56
C LYS A 269 -11.22 -0.43 10.13
N SER A 270 -11.69 -1.49 9.46
CA SER A 270 -12.95 -2.18 9.80
C SER A 270 -12.76 -3.38 10.73
N ILE A 271 -11.69 -4.14 10.56
CA ILE A 271 -11.43 -5.36 11.35
C ILE A 271 -10.51 -5.05 12.53
N PHE A 272 -9.42 -4.35 12.27
CA PHE A 272 -8.46 -4.00 13.32
C PHE A 272 -8.78 -2.69 14.03
N HIS A 273 -9.85 -2.00 13.65
CA HIS A 273 -10.35 -0.80 14.31
C HIS A 273 -9.26 0.26 14.58
N ILE A 274 -8.36 0.49 13.61
CA ILE A 274 -7.31 1.51 13.79
C ILE A 274 -7.90 2.93 13.97
N ARG A 275 -9.14 3.16 13.56
CA ARG A 275 -9.85 4.42 13.78
C ARG A 275 -10.22 4.68 15.24
N SER A 276 -10.42 3.62 16.03
CA SER A 276 -10.84 3.74 17.43
C SER A 276 -9.68 3.75 18.42
N MET A 277 -8.41 3.68 17.94
CA MET A 277 -7.25 3.78 18.83
C MET A 277 -7.17 5.19 19.43
N GLN A 278 -7.36 5.29 20.74
CA GLN A 278 -7.31 6.55 21.51
C GLN A 278 -6.02 6.66 22.34
N LEU A 279 -4.96 6.02 21.91
CA LEU A 279 -3.69 6.01 22.61
C LEU A 279 -2.92 7.31 22.38
N GLN A 280 -2.33 7.79 23.44
CA GLN A 280 -1.46 8.95 23.46
C GLN A 280 0.01 8.52 23.28
N GLY A 281 0.89 9.48 23.08
CA GLY A 281 2.32 9.23 23.09
C GLY A 281 2.80 8.15 22.13
N HIS A 282 3.64 7.28 22.65
CA HIS A 282 4.25 6.18 21.90
C HIS A 282 3.33 4.97 21.73
N GLY A 283 2.36 4.78 22.62
CA GLY A 283 1.42 3.67 22.56
C GLY A 283 0.63 3.60 21.25
N LEU A 284 0.41 4.75 20.59
CA LEU A 284 -0.21 4.79 19.27
C LEU A 284 0.54 3.93 18.23
N TYR A 285 1.87 4.07 18.18
CA TYR A 285 2.70 3.30 17.26
C TYR A 285 2.75 1.84 17.64
N THR A 286 2.88 1.53 18.93
CA THR A 286 2.89 0.15 19.41
C THR A 286 1.59 -0.57 19.08
N ALA A 287 0.44 0.08 19.30
CA ALA A 287 -0.85 -0.49 18.93
C ALA A 287 -1.00 -0.69 17.41
N LEU A 288 -0.56 0.27 16.61
CA LEU A 288 -0.55 0.11 15.15
C LEU A 288 0.29 -1.10 14.74
N LEU A 289 1.49 -1.23 15.31
CA LEU A 289 2.42 -2.31 15.00
C LEU A 289 1.83 -3.68 15.36
N ILE A 290 1.20 -3.81 16.53
CA ILE A 290 0.52 -5.04 16.95
C ILE A 290 -0.61 -5.40 15.96
N LYS A 291 -1.40 -4.42 15.52
CA LYS A 291 -2.47 -4.65 14.55
C LYS A 291 -1.94 -5.08 13.18
N VAL A 292 -0.84 -4.50 12.74
CA VAL A 292 -0.17 -4.90 11.50
C VAL A 292 0.42 -6.30 11.62
N LEU A 293 1.00 -6.64 12.77
CA LEU A 293 1.50 -8.00 13.04
C LEU A 293 0.36 -9.03 12.98
N ALA A 294 -0.77 -8.74 13.63
CA ALA A 294 -1.96 -9.61 13.56
C ALA A 294 -2.49 -9.75 12.12
N TYR A 295 -2.45 -8.69 11.32
CA TYR A 295 -2.78 -8.77 9.89
C TYR A 295 -1.82 -9.69 9.12
N LEU A 296 -0.51 -9.59 9.37
CA LEU A 296 0.50 -10.46 8.72
C LEU A 296 0.33 -11.92 9.11
N LEU A 297 0.00 -12.20 10.37
CA LEU A 297 -0.35 -13.56 10.83
C LEU A 297 -1.59 -14.08 10.09
N ALA A 298 -2.62 -13.26 9.92
CA ALA A 298 -3.82 -13.65 9.15
C ALA A 298 -3.49 -13.95 7.69
N ILE A 299 -2.58 -13.19 7.05
CA ILE A 299 -2.07 -13.53 5.71
C ILE A 299 -1.36 -14.87 5.70
N ARG A 300 -0.49 -15.11 6.67
CA ARG A 300 0.25 -16.39 6.78
C ARG A 300 -0.70 -17.56 6.92
N LEU A 301 -1.75 -17.42 7.73
CA LEU A 301 -2.81 -18.41 7.86
C LEU A 301 -3.58 -18.59 6.54
N HIS A 302 -3.92 -17.50 5.84
CA HIS A 302 -4.61 -17.58 4.55
C HIS A 302 -3.84 -18.36 3.49
N VAL A 303 -2.51 -18.33 3.51
CA VAL A 303 -1.66 -19.12 2.61
C VAL A 303 -1.63 -20.61 3.02
N HIS A 304 -1.91 -20.92 4.26
CA HIS A 304 -1.97 -22.30 4.74
C HIS A 304 -3.19 -23.03 4.17
N ARG A 305 -3.03 -24.31 3.79
CA ARG A 305 -4.08 -25.11 3.11
C ARG A 305 -5.43 -25.09 3.83
N ALA A 306 -5.43 -25.17 5.16
CA ALA A 306 -6.64 -25.19 5.98
C ALA A 306 -7.50 -23.92 5.85
N PHE A 307 -6.88 -22.77 5.56
CA PHE A 307 -7.56 -21.46 5.45
C PHE A 307 -7.59 -20.85 4.06
N SER A 308 -7.03 -21.53 3.07
CA SER A 308 -6.89 -20.97 1.70
C SER A 308 -8.21 -20.59 1.03
N LYS A 309 -9.34 -21.18 1.50
CA LYS A 309 -10.69 -20.85 1.02
C LYS A 309 -11.33 -19.68 1.75
N LEU A 310 -10.78 -19.25 2.90
CA LEU A 310 -11.32 -18.16 3.71
C LEU A 310 -10.67 -16.85 3.33
N THR A 311 -11.46 -15.77 3.33
CA THR A 311 -10.91 -14.42 3.25
C THR A 311 -10.21 -14.04 4.55
N ILE A 312 -9.26 -13.09 4.52
CA ILE A 312 -8.60 -12.56 5.73
C ILE A 312 -9.64 -12.08 6.76
N THR A 313 -10.73 -11.47 6.31
CA THR A 313 -11.84 -11.05 7.19
C THR A 313 -12.51 -12.23 7.88
N GLN A 314 -12.74 -13.33 7.18
CA GLN A 314 -13.32 -14.54 7.76
C GLN A 314 -12.35 -15.18 8.75
N ILE A 315 -11.07 -15.30 8.40
CA ILE A 315 -10.03 -15.81 9.31
C ILE A 315 -10.02 -15.01 10.61
N MET A 316 -9.99 -13.68 10.52
CA MET A 316 -9.96 -12.82 11.70
C MET A 316 -11.23 -12.93 12.54
N ARG A 317 -12.40 -13.11 11.93
CA ARG A 317 -13.66 -13.34 12.64
C ARG A 317 -13.68 -14.70 13.35
N THR A 318 -13.16 -15.74 12.71
CA THR A 318 -13.01 -17.05 13.32
C THR A 318 -12.10 -16.97 14.54
N LEU A 319 -10.88 -16.42 14.37
CA LEU A 319 -9.93 -16.25 15.47
C LEU A 319 -10.47 -15.40 16.63
N SER A 320 -11.34 -14.42 16.36
CA SER A 320 -11.93 -13.57 17.42
C SER A 320 -13.09 -14.23 18.16
N ARG A 321 -13.69 -15.29 17.62
CA ARG A 321 -14.78 -16.04 18.26
C ARG A 321 -14.27 -17.21 19.08
N GLU A 322 -13.12 -17.75 18.72
CA GLU A 322 -12.50 -18.83 19.47
C GLU A 322 -11.87 -18.25 20.75
N HIS A 323 -12.36 -18.69 21.91
CA HIS A 323 -11.84 -18.25 23.20
C HIS A 323 -10.49 -18.90 23.54
N ASP A 324 -10.16 -20.01 22.90
CA ASP A 324 -8.91 -20.72 23.08
C ASP A 324 -8.14 -20.82 21.76
N LEU A 325 -7.21 -19.86 21.56
CA LEU A 325 -6.33 -19.85 20.41
C LEU A 325 -5.39 -21.07 20.41
N GLN A 326 -5.02 -21.59 21.59
CA GLN A 326 -4.14 -22.72 21.73
C GLN A 326 -4.83 -23.98 21.21
N THR A 327 -6.07 -24.24 21.62
CA THR A 327 -6.89 -25.33 21.11
C THR A 327 -7.08 -25.23 19.61
N LEU A 328 -7.43 -24.03 19.10
CA LEU A 328 -7.56 -23.79 17.67
C LEU A 328 -6.28 -24.11 16.90
N LEU A 329 -5.12 -23.64 17.37
CA LEU A 329 -3.83 -23.85 16.71
C LEU A 329 -3.40 -25.32 16.77
N THR A 330 -3.67 -26.01 17.87
CA THR A 330 -3.29 -27.41 18.06
C THR A 330 -4.22 -28.36 17.31
N GLU A 331 -5.54 -28.21 17.48
CA GLU A 331 -6.53 -29.12 16.91
C GLU A 331 -6.75 -28.93 15.41
N HIS A 332 -6.79 -27.68 14.94
CA HIS A 332 -7.05 -27.39 13.52
C HIS A 332 -5.79 -27.21 12.68
N PHE A 333 -4.66 -26.89 13.29
CA PHE A 333 -3.43 -26.58 12.54
C PHE A 333 -2.29 -27.55 12.78
N HIS A 334 -2.40 -28.45 13.77
CA HIS A 334 -1.31 -29.31 14.19
C HIS A 334 0.02 -28.56 14.39
N LEU A 335 -0.08 -27.28 14.76
CA LEU A 335 1.09 -26.46 15.08
C LEU A 335 1.43 -26.73 16.55
N PRO A 336 2.63 -27.30 16.85
CA PRO A 336 3.03 -27.43 18.24
C PRO A 336 3.12 -26.03 18.84
N PHE A 337 2.32 -25.77 19.85
CA PHE A 337 2.50 -24.57 20.66
C PHE A 337 3.87 -24.71 21.33
N LEU A 338 4.76 -23.75 21.12
CA LEU A 338 5.98 -23.68 21.88
C LEU A 338 5.59 -23.42 23.33
N ALA A 339 5.54 -24.49 24.11
CA ALA A 339 5.49 -24.35 25.56
C ALA A 339 6.77 -23.64 25.97
N THR A 340 6.61 -22.40 26.44
CA THR A 340 7.68 -21.60 27.06
C THR A 340 8.03 -22.15 28.40
#